data_b665176c81113da09410994ec11aa14b
#
_entry.id   b665176c81113da09410994ec11aa14b
#
_cell.length_a   1.000
_cell.length_b   1.000
_cell.length_c   1.000
_cell.angle_alpha   90.00
_cell.angle_beta   90.00
_cell.angle_gamma   90.00
#
_symmetry.space_group_name_H-M   'P 1'
#
loop_
_entity.id
_entity.type
_entity.pdbx_description
1 polymer ?
#
loop_
_entity_poly.entity_id
_entity_poly.type
_entity_poly.pdbx_seq_one_letter_code
_entity_poly.pdbx_strand_id
1 'polypeptide(L)'
;LAQYAKNDKGEVIPESLVAKINNALKFNQGFMTTELCAASMLDMKWHELKSLDGVDIDAFESKVAEEIGLIPEITFRYRSTYFNHIFGGSGYNAGYYGYLWAEVLDKDAFSIFEQSPNGVWDLELAAKFKQTFLEKGGSEEPMVLYKSFAGREPDSAAMLRGRGLID
;
A
#
# COMPACT_ATOMS: atom_id res chain seq x y z
N LEU A 1 -12.91 -0.98 19.44
CA LEU A 1 -11.93 -1.04 20.54
C LEU A 1 -12.64 -1.19 21.89
N ALA A 2 -13.69 -0.43 22.21
CA ALA A 2 -14.35 -0.42 23.52
C ALA A 2 -14.78 -1.81 24.06
N GLN A 3 -15.10 -2.75 23.20
CA GLN A 3 -15.46 -4.11 23.59
C GLN A 3 -14.27 -4.98 24.02
N TYR A 4 -13.11 -4.78 23.39
CA TYR A 4 -11.99 -5.71 23.45
C TYR A 4 -10.72 -5.11 24.03
N ALA A 5 -10.46 -3.82 23.82
CA ALA A 5 -9.26 -3.15 24.33
C ALA A 5 -9.46 -2.73 25.79
N LYS A 6 -9.32 -3.69 26.70
CA LYS A 6 -9.46 -3.51 28.16
C LYS A 6 -8.20 -3.97 28.87
N ASN A 7 -7.86 -3.26 29.95
CA ASN A 7 -6.79 -3.68 30.86
C ASN A 7 -7.28 -4.79 31.83
N ASP A 8 -6.39 -5.27 32.69
CA ASP A 8 -6.69 -6.33 33.69
C ASP A 8 -7.79 -5.94 34.69
N LYS A 9 -8.10 -4.64 34.81
CA LYS A 9 -9.19 -4.11 35.64
C LYS A 9 -10.51 -3.95 34.89
N GLY A 10 -10.55 -4.29 33.59
CA GLY A 10 -11.70 -4.13 32.72
C GLY A 10 -11.92 -2.70 32.22
N GLU A 11 -10.99 -1.78 32.48
CA GLU A 11 -11.06 -0.40 32.01
C GLU A 11 -10.75 -0.34 30.51
N VAL A 12 -11.56 0.38 29.75
CA VAL A 12 -11.40 0.57 28.28
C VAL A 12 -10.24 1.52 28.01
N ILE A 13 -9.52 1.29 26.91
CA ILE A 13 -8.49 2.21 26.43
C ILE A 13 -9.05 3.63 26.30
N PRO A 14 -8.38 4.66 26.88
CA PRO A 14 -8.85 6.04 26.76
C PRO A 14 -8.85 6.54 25.31
N GLU A 15 -9.88 7.27 24.90
CA GLU A 15 -9.96 7.87 23.56
C GLU A 15 -8.75 8.76 23.21
N SER A 16 -8.23 9.48 24.20
CA SER A 16 -7.04 10.31 24.05
C SER A 16 -5.81 9.51 23.67
N LEU A 17 -5.70 8.24 24.12
CA LEU A 17 -4.60 7.36 23.74
C LEU A 17 -4.81 6.80 22.33
N VAL A 18 -6.04 6.47 21.97
CA VAL A 18 -6.39 6.06 20.59
C VAL A 18 -6.06 7.19 19.60
N ALA A 19 -6.42 8.43 19.93
CA ALA A 19 -6.08 9.59 19.10
C ALA A 19 -4.56 9.76 18.93
N LYS A 20 -3.77 9.57 19.99
CA LYS A 20 -2.30 9.61 19.91
C LYS A 20 -1.73 8.52 19.02
N ILE A 21 -2.26 7.30 19.10
CA ILE A 21 -1.87 6.17 18.24
C ILE A 21 -2.15 6.51 16.77
N ASN A 22 -3.36 6.98 16.47
CA ASN A 22 -3.74 7.36 15.11
C ASN A 22 -2.87 8.49 14.54
N ASN A 23 -2.52 9.48 15.37
CA ASN A 23 -1.60 10.54 14.95
C ASN A 23 -0.18 10.03 14.72
N ALA A 24 0.29 9.10 15.55
CA ALA A 24 1.61 8.49 15.38
C ALA A 24 1.72 7.68 14.08
N LEU A 25 0.63 7.03 13.63
CA LEU A 25 0.58 6.31 12.35
C LEU A 25 0.73 7.23 11.13
N LYS A 26 0.40 8.51 11.26
CA LYS A 26 0.55 9.51 10.21
C LYS A 26 1.92 10.21 10.23
N PHE A 27 2.72 9.98 11.26
CA PHE A 27 4.02 10.60 11.39
C PHE A 27 4.99 10.10 10.31
N ASN A 28 5.70 11.02 9.70
CA ASN A 28 6.74 10.76 8.69
C ASN A 28 6.27 10.00 7.44
N GLN A 29 4.98 10.07 7.11
CA GLN A 29 4.41 9.37 5.96
C GLN A 29 4.92 9.88 4.60
N GLY A 30 5.36 11.13 4.52
CA GLY A 30 6.04 11.66 3.33
C GLY A 30 7.29 10.85 3.01
N PHE A 31 8.16 10.64 4.01
CA PHE A 31 9.36 9.80 3.86
C PHE A 31 9.00 8.36 3.48
N MET A 32 8.13 7.70 4.25
CA MET A 32 7.79 6.30 4.03
C MET A 32 7.15 6.05 2.66
N THR A 33 6.33 6.97 2.19
CA THR A 33 5.70 6.87 0.86
C THR A 33 6.71 7.09 -0.24
N THR A 34 7.60 8.10 -0.11
CA THR A 34 8.68 8.35 -1.06
C THR A 34 9.63 7.16 -1.15
N GLU A 35 10.01 6.57 -0.02
CA GLU A 35 10.87 5.38 0.03
C GLU A 35 10.26 4.20 -0.73
N LEU A 36 8.95 3.94 -0.53
CA LEU A 36 8.24 2.87 -1.23
C LEU A 36 8.12 3.14 -2.73
N CYS A 37 7.79 4.36 -3.12
CA CYS A 37 7.74 4.77 -4.53
C CYS A 37 9.10 4.65 -5.20
N ALA A 38 10.16 5.12 -4.54
CA ALA A 38 11.53 5.04 -5.07
C ALA A 38 11.96 3.59 -5.30
N ALA A 39 11.68 2.68 -4.34
CA ALA A 39 11.96 1.26 -4.51
C ALA A 39 11.18 0.65 -5.69
N SER A 40 9.91 1.04 -5.86
CA SER A 40 9.09 0.58 -6.98
C SER A 40 9.60 1.08 -8.32
N MET A 41 10.06 2.33 -8.37
CA MET A 41 10.65 2.91 -9.59
C MET A 41 12.00 2.28 -9.93
N LEU A 42 12.84 1.99 -8.92
CA LEU A 42 14.11 1.28 -9.13
C LEU A 42 13.86 -0.11 -9.70
N ASP A 43 12.86 -0.85 -9.19
CA ASP A 43 12.43 -2.13 -9.72
C ASP A 43 12.08 -2.03 -11.21
N MET A 44 11.18 -1.10 -11.56
CA MET A 44 10.78 -0.88 -12.95
C MET A 44 11.98 -0.54 -13.85
N LYS A 45 12.87 0.33 -13.39
CA LYS A 45 14.07 0.74 -14.16
C LYS A 45 15.03 -0.42 -14.42
N TRP A 46 15.22 -1.32 -13.46
CA TRP A 46 16.01 -2.54 -13.67
C TRP A 46 15.38 -3.44 -14.75
N HIS A 47 14.07 -3.61 -14.71
CA HIS A 47 13.36 -4.52 -15.63
C HIS A 47 13.01 -3.90 -16.99
N GLU A 48 13.26 -2.60 -17.19
CA GLU A 48 13.27 -1.93 -18.50
C GLU A 48 14.55 -2.20 -19.30
N LEU A 49 15.64 -2.60 -18.64
CA LEU A 49 16.90 -2.87 -19.31
C LEU A 49 16.80 -4.08 -20.22
N LYS A 50 17.33 -3.94 -21.44
CA LYS A 50 17.37 -5.03 -22.44
C LYS A 50 18.63 -5.90 -22.35
N SER A 51 19.70 -5.40 -21.72
CA SER A 51 20.94 -6.11 -21.43
C SER A 51 21.54 -5.54 -20.15
N LEU A 52 22.26 -6.40 -19.42
CA LEU A 52 23.04 -6.03 -18.24
C LEU A 52 24.53 -5.88 -18.55
N ASP A 53 24.92 -6.03 -19.82
CA ASP A 53 26.32 -5.96 -20.23
C ASP A 53 26.91 -4.59 -19.94
N GLY A 54 27.97 -4.55 -19.12
CA GLY A 54 28.68 -3.32 -18.76
C GLY A 54 27.92 -2.38 -17.82
N VAL A 55 26.82 -2.80 -17.22
CA VAL A 55 26.08 -1.99 -16.24
C VAL A 55 26.85 -1.96 -14.92
N ASP A 56 27.25 -0.77 -14.50
CA ASP A 56 27.72 -0.51 -13.15
C ASP A 56 26.52 -0.25 -12.24
N ILE A 57 26.36 -1.06 -11.19
CA ILE A 57 25.17 -1.03 -10.31
C ILE A 57 25.04 0.29 -9.57
N ASP A 58 26.14 0.81 -9.03
CA ASP A 58 26.12 2.04 -8.24
C ASP A 58 25.85 3.27 -9.12
N ALA A 59 26.42 3.29 -10.32
CA ALA A 59 26.15 4.34 -11.29
C ALA A 59 24.68 4.28 -11.78
N PHE A 60 24.14 3.09 -11.98
CA PHE A 60 22.74 2.91 -12.37
C PHE A 60 21.78 3.40 -11.27
N GLU A 61 21.99 2.98 -10.02
CA GLU A 61 21.17 3.46 -8.90
C GLU A 61 21.23 4.98 -8.76
N SER A 62 22.42 5.57 -8.85
CA SER A 62 22.62 7.02 -8.77
C SER A 62 21.85 7.77 -9.86
N LYS A 63 21.91 7.24 -11.10
CA LYS A 63 21.16 7.77 -12.23
C LYS A 63 19.64 7.71 -11.99
N VAL A 64 19.15 6.57 -11.52
CA VAL A 64 17.71 6.42 -11.21
C VAL A 64 17.29 7.37 -10.10
N ALA A 65 18.10 7.53 -9.04
CA ALA A 65 17.82 8.46 -7.95
C ALA A 65 17.70 9.90 -8.46
N GLU A 66 18.59 10.32 -9.36
CA GLU A 66 18.55 11.64 -10.00
C GLU A 66 17.30 11.81 -10.88
N GLU A 67 16.98 10.81 -11.72
CA GLU A 67 15.80 10.83 -12.61
C GLU A 67 14.48 10.98 -11.86
N ILE A 68 14.36 10.34 -10.69
CA ILE A 68 13.14 10.41 -9.86
C ILE A 68 13.15 11.58 -8.88
N GLY A 69 14.21 12.39 -8.85
CA GLY A 69 14.34 13.53 -7.94
C GLY A 69 14.51 13.14 -6.47
N LEU A 70 15.10 11.98 -6.19
CA LEU A 70 15.38 11.57 -4.82
C LEU A 70 16.47 12.46 -4.23
N ILE A 71 16.20 13.05 -3.07
CA ILE A 71 17.18 13.93 -2.41
C ILE A 71 18.39 13.13 -1.91
N PRO A 72 19.60 13.71 -1.88
CA PRO A 72 20.83 12.97 -1.61
C PRO A 72 20.92 12.37 -0.19
N GLU A 73 20.12 12.90 0.75
CA GLU A 73 20.04 12.38 2.11
C GLU A 73 19.22 11.08 2.23
N ILE A 74 18.46 10.73 1.18
CA ILE A 74 17.61 9.53 1.14
C ILE A 74 18.23 8.52 0.19
N THR A 75 18.49 7.33 0.68
CA THR A 75 18.91 6.18 -0.13
C THR A 75 17.70 5.31 -0.47
N PHE A 76 17.82 4.49 -1.51
CA PHE A 76 16.81 3.47 -1.77
C PHE A 76 16.63 2.53 -0.57
N ARG A 77 15.39 2.12 -0.30
CA ARG A 77 15.03 1.15 0.74
C ARG A 77 15.87 -0.12 0.67
N TYR A 78 16.13 -0.57 -0.54
CA TYR A 78 17.02 -1.69 -0.86
C TYR A 78 18.01 -1.25 -1.91
N ARG A 79 19.31 -1.50 -1.67
CA ARG A 79 20.31 -1.46 -2.72
C ARG A 79 20.09 -2.65 -3.63
N SER A 80 20.35 -2.51 -4.92
CA SER A 80 20.08 -3.55 -5.92
C SER A 80 20.75 -4.88 -5.57
N THR A 81 21.93 -4.85 -4.95
CA THR A 81 22.70 -6.03 -4.55
C THR A 81 22.03 -6.92 -3.49
N TYR A 82 21.02 -6.43 -2.78
CA TYR A 82 20.24 -7.19 -1.79
C TYR A 82 18.73 -7.01 -1.90
N PHE A 83 18.27 -6.49 -3.04
CA PHE A 83 16.84 -6.35 -3.30
C PHE A 83 16.22 -7.69 -3.73
N ASN A 84 16.22 -8.64 -2.81
CA ASN A 84 15.80 -10.01 -3.07
C ASN A 84 14.36 -10.14 -3.59
N HIS A 85 13.44 -9.24 -3.20
CA HIS A 85 12.05 -9.25 -3.68
C HIS A 85 11.97 -9.28 -5.21
N ILE A 86 12.80 -8.48 -5.88
CA ILE A 86 12.72 -8.32 -7.34
C ILE A 86 13.70 -9.20 -8.11
N PHE A 87 14.73 -9.76 -7.45
CA PHE A 87 15.76 -10.59 -8.09
C PHE A 87 15.75 -12.05 -7.61
N GLY A 88 15.07 -12.36 -6.51
CA GLY A 88 15.09 -13.69 -5.90
C GLY A 88 14.06 -14.69 -6.45
N GLY A 89 13.38 -14.41 -7.57
CA GLY A 89 12.40 -15.30 -8.17
C GLY A 89 11.05 -15.34 -7.44
N SER A 90 10.75 -14.34 -6.62
CA SER A 90 9.53 -14.26 -5.80
C SER A 90 8.26 -13.86 -6.57
N GLY A 91 8.37 -13.51 -7.85
CA GLY A 91 7.24 -13.00 -8.65
C GLY A 91 7.02 -11.49 -8.53
N TYR A 92 7.92 -10.76 -7.87
CA TYR A 92 7.86 -9.29 -7.74
C TYR A 92 8.70 -8.53 -8.79
N ASN A 93 9.27 -9.23 -9.75
CA ASN A 93 10.01 -8.63 -10.86
C ASN A 93 9.12 -7.65 -11.63
N ALA A 94 9.51 -6.37 -11.69
CA ALA A 94 8.68 -5.27 -12.20
C ALA A 94 7.28 -5.19 -11.53
N GLY A 95 7.15 -5.71 -10.33
CA GLY A 95 5.88 -5.85 -9.60
C GLY A 95 5.89 -5.28 -8.18
N TYR A 96 7.01 -4.68 -7.74
CA TYR A 96 7.11 -4.15 -6.38
C TYR A 96 6.09 -3.03 -6.10
N TYR A 97 5.70 -2.26 -7.11
CA TYR A 97 4.63 -1.27 -7.02
C TYR A 97 3.28 -1.85 -6.57
N GLY A 98 3.11 -3.17 -6.69
CA GLY A 98 1.90 -3.89 -6.29
C GLY A 98 1.52 -3.71 -4.82
N TYR A 99 2.51 -3.46 -3.94
CA TYR A 99 2.25 -3.13 -2.53
C TYR A 99 1.44 -1.84 -2.37
N LEU A 100 1.84 -0.78 -3.09
CA LEU A 100 1.13 0.49 -3.04
C LEU A 100 -0.23 0.40 -3.73
N TRP A 101 -0.30 -0.32 -4.86
CA TRP A 101 -1.55 -0.54 -5.57
C TRP A 101 -2.56 -1.34 -4.74
N ALA A 102 -2.10 -2.40 -4.07
CA ALA A 102 -2.96 -3.18 -3.17
C ALA A 102 -3.48 -2.32 -2.00
N GLU A 103 -2.66 -1.41 -1.45
CA GLU A 103 -3.10 -0.48 -0.41
C GLU A 103 -4.16 0.51 -0.92
N VAL A 104 -4.05 0.99 -2.16
CA VAL A 104 -5.11 1.81 -2.77
C VAL A 104 -6.43 1.05 -2.80
N LEU A 105 -6.43 -0.19 -3.28
CA LEU A 105 -7.63 -1.03 -3.35
C LEU A 105 -8.18 -1.37 -1.97
N ASP A 106 -7.32 -1.69 -1.01
CA ASP A 106 -7.70 -1.99 0.37
C ASP A 106 -8.40 -0.80 1.04
N LYS A 107 -7.75 0.36 1.03
CA LYS A 107 -8.29 1.56 1.67
C LYS A 107 -9.57 2.06 1.02
N ASP A 108 -9.63 2.00 -0.30
CA ASP A 108 -10.83 2.43 -1.02
C ASP A 108 -12.00 1.46 -0.80
N ALA A 109 -11.77 0.15 -0.85
CA ALA A 109 -12.80 -0.84 -0.53
C ALA A 109 -13.27 -0.71 0.93
N PHE A 110 -12.35 -0.49 1.88
CA PHE A 110 -12.71 -0.32 3.29
C PHE A 110 -13.52 0.98 3.52
N SER A 111 -13.24 2.04 2.78
CA SER A 111 -14.00 3.29 2.87
C SER A 111 -15.49 3.11 2.57
N ILE A 112 -15.87 2.11 1.76
CA ILE A 112 -17.26 1.78 1.46
C ILE A 112 -17.96 1.26 2.72
N PHE A 113 -17.25 0.44 3.52
CA PHE A 113 -17.78 -0.01 4.81
C PHE A 113 -17.88 1.12 5.82
N GLU A 114 -16.89 2.02 5.87
CA GLU A 114 -16.92 3.17 6.78
C GLU A 114 -18.12 4.11 6.49
N GLN A 115 -18.51 4.22 5.22
CA GLN A 115 -19.63 5.06 4.77
C GLN A 115 -20.99 4.36 4.88
N SER A 116 -21.03 3.05 5.13
CA SER A 116 -22.28 2.35 5.34
C SER A 116 -22.96 2.80 6.64
N PRO A 117 -24.29 2.92 6.66
CA PRO A 117 -25.05 3.20 7.90
C PRO A 117 -24.78 2.20 9.03
N ASN A 118 -24.44 0.95 8.70
CA ASN A 118 -24.10 -0.11 9.64
C ASN A 118 -22.58 -0.22 9.89
N GLY A 119 -21.79 0.65 9.25
CA GLY A 119 -20.32 0.65 9.35
C GLY A 119 -19.72 -0.68 8.94
N VAL A 120 -18.60 -1.03 9.60
CA VAL A 120 -17.84 -2.27 9.35
C VAL A 120 -18.61 -3.57 9.70
N TRP A 121 -19.76 -3.44 10.33
CA TRP A 121 -20.64 -4.56 10.69
C TRP A 121 -21.83 -4.73 9.75
N ASP A 122 -21.81 -4.09 8.59
CA ASP A 122 -22.82 -4.24 7.56
C ASP A 122 -22.73 -5.63 6.92
N LEU A 123 -23.65 -6.50 7.32
CA LEU A 123 -23.66 -7.90 6.88
C LEU A 123 -24.06 -8.06 5.40
N GLU A 124 -24.88 -7.16 4.86
CA GLU A 124 -25.24 -7.21 3.43
C GLU A 124 -24.05 -6.80 2.57
N LEU A 125 -23.36 -5.73 2.97
CA LEU A 125 -22.14 -5.28 2.30
C LEU A 125 -21.01 -6.32 2.42
N ALA A 126 -20.85 -6.95 3.59
CA ALA A 126 -19.89 -8.01 3.80
C ALA A 126 -20.20 -9.25 2.93
N ALA A 127 -21.48 -9.63 2.80
CA ALA A 127 -21.88 -10.71 1.90
C ALA A 127 -21.60 -10.36 0.44
N LYS A 128 -21.88 -9.13 0.03
CA LYS A 128 -21.54 -8.64 -1.32
C LYS A 128 -20.04 -8.73 -1.58
N PHE A 129 -19.20 -8.21 -0.68
CA PHE A 129 -17.75 -8.27 -0.80
C PHE A 129 -17.24 -9.71 -0.92
N LYS A 130 -17.74 -10.59 -0.07
CA LYS A 130 -17.42 -12.03 -0.11
C LYS A 130 -17.76 -12.64 -1.48
N GLN A 131 -18.99 -12.47 -1.96
CA GLN A 131 -19.49 -13.12 -3.17
C GLN A 131 -18.91 -12.55 -4.45
N THR A 132 -18.71 -11.22 -4.52
CA THR A 132 -18.25 -10.56 -5.74
C THR A 132 -16.73 -10.52 -5.86
N PHE A 133 -16.01 -10.63 -4.75
CA PHE A 133 -14.55 -10.49 -4.73
C PHE A 133 -13.85 -11.73 -4.15
N LEU A 134 -14.08 -12.06 -2.87
CA LEU A 134 -13.30 -13.10 -2.20
C LEU A 134 -13.53 -14.50 -2.76
N GLU A 135 -14.79 -14.86 -3.03
CA GLU A 135 -15.14 -16.20 -3.59
C GLU A 135 -14.67 -16.38 -5.03
N LYS A 136 -14.44 -15.28 -5.75
CA LYS A 136 -13.98 -15.32 -7.14
C LYS A 136 -12.49 -15.60 -7.25
N GLY A 137 -11.69 -15.16 -6.30
CA GLY A 137 -10.24 -15.31 -6.34
C GLY A 137 -9.64 -14.76 -7.64
N GLY A 138 -8.88 -15.57 -8.37
CA GLY A 138 -8.27 -15.22 -9.66
C GLY A 138 -9.06 -15.67 -10.89
N SER A 139 -10.39 -15.91 -10.77
CA SER A 139 -11.21 -16.44 -11.88
C SER A 139 -11.60 -15.39 -12.93
N GLU A 140 -11.48 -14.11 -12.60
CA GLU A 140 -11.80 -12.98 -13.46
C GLU A 140 -10.73 -11.88 -13.31
N GLU A 141 -10.71 -10.93 -14.23
CA GLU A 141 -9.82 -9.78 -14.15
C GLU A 141 -10.06 -8.98 -12.85
N PRO A 142 -9.01 -8.66 -12.07
CA PRO A 142 -9.15 -8.03 -10.75
C PRO A 142 -9.97 -6.74 -10.75
N MET A 143 -9.83 -5.92 -11.80
CA MET A 143 -10.59 -4.67 -11.90
C MET A 143 -12.08 -4.90 -12.14
N VAL A 144 -12.45 -5.98 -12.82
CA VAL A 144 -13.85 -6.39 -13.00
C VAL A 144 -14.46 -6.78 -11.65
N LEU A 145 -13.71 -7.57 -10.86
CA LEU A 145 -14.13 -7.96 -9.52
C LEU A 145 -14.28 -6.75 -8.59
N TYR A 146 -13.30 -5.85 -8.62
CA TYR A 146 -13.35 -4.63 -7.83
C TYR A 146 -14.59 -3.79 -8.15
N LYS A 147 -14.83 -3.53 -9.45
CA LYS A 147 -16.01 -2.77 -9.90
C LYS A 147 -17.33 -3.46 -9.55
N SER A 148 -17.38 -4.78 -9.56
CA SER A 148 -18.58 -5.53 -9.17
C SER A 148 -18.92 -5.31 -7.69
N PHE A 149 -17.91 -5.15 -6.84
CA PHE A 149 -18.10 -4.80 -5.44
C PHE A 149 -18.37 -3.30 -5.26
N ALA A 150 -17.45 -2.44 -5.71
CA ALA A 150 -17.45 -1.01 -5.42
C ALA A 150 -18.47 -0.21 -6.26
N GLY A 151 -18.86 -0.73 -7.44
CA GLY A 151 -19.72 -0.01 -8.41
C GLY A 151 -19.00 1.08 -9.20
N ARG A 152 -17.70 1.25 -8.98
CA ARG A 152 -16.84 2.28 -9.59
C ARG A 152 -15.40 1.81 -9.68
N GLU A 153 -14.57 2.58 -10.32
CA GLU A 153 -13.11 2.41 -10.25
C GLU A 153 -12.57 2.78 -8.88
N PRO A 154 -11.41 2.23 -8.48
CA PRO A 154 -10.77 2.60 -7.21
C PRO A 154 -10.29 4.05 -7.23
N ASP A 155 -10.33 4.68 -6.06
CA ASP A 155 -9.83 6.03 -5.81
C ASP A 155 -8.67 5.99 -4.81
N SER A 156 -7.55 6.61 -5.15
CA SER A 156 -6.39 6.70 -4.25
C SER A 156 -6.59 7.63 -3.05
N ALA A 157 -7.63 8.47 -3.06
CA ALA A 157 -7.87 9.45 -2.00
C ALA A 157 -8.03 8.82 -0.61
N ALA A 158 -8.66 7.64 -0.50
CA ALA A 158 -8.81 6.94 0.78
C ALA A 158 -7.44 6.54 1.37
N MET A 159 -6.53 6.04 0.53
CA MET A 159 -5.16 5.70 0.94
C MET A 159 -4.38 6.95 1.34
N LEU A 160 -4.45 8.02 0.55
CA LEU A 160 -3.74 9.27 0.83
C LEU A 160 -4.23 9.91 2.15
N ARG A 161 -5.54 9.93 2.41
CA ARG A 161 -6.10 10.36 3.70
C ARG A 161 -5.65 9.47 4.86
N GLY A 162 -5.66 8.16 4.67
CA GLY A 162 -5.19 7.20 5.67
C GLY A 162 -3.74 7.44 6.08
N ARG A 163 -2.90 7.84 5.14
CA ARG A 163 -1.50 8.23 5.35
C ARG A 163 -1.34 9.68 5.86
N GLY A 164 -2.40 10.50 5.83
CA GLY A 164 -2.33 11.92 6.21
C GLY A 164 -1.56 12.78 5.21
N LEU A 165 -1.57 12.40 3.93
CA LEU A 165 -0.94 13.15 2.83
C LEU A 165 -1.90 14.13 2.18
N ILE A 166 -3.19 13.94 2.37
CA ILE A 166 -4.27 14.88 2.04
C ILE A 166 -5.30 14.92 3.19
N ASP A 167 -6.18 15.94 3.18
CA ASP A 167 -7.28 16.12 4.13
C ASP A 167 -8.46 15.16 3.86
#